data_0e85870c9f5dc758e515a52a2c78f82e
#
_entry.id   0e85870c9f5dc758e515a52a2c78f82e
#
_cell.length_a   1.000
_cell.length_b   1.000
_cell.length_c   1.000
_cell.angle_alpha   90.00
_cell.angle_beta   90.00
_cell.angle_gamma   90.00
#
_symmetry.space_group_name_H-M   'P 1'
#
loop_
_entity.id
_entity.type
_entity.pdbx_description
1 polymer ?
#
loop_
_entity_poly.entity_id
_entity_poly.type
_entity_poly.pdbx_seq_one_letter_code
_entity_poly.pdbx_strand_id
1 'polypeptide(L)'
;MTTEMLVCDIETDGLLEQMTTIHCAVVKNYLTGKVTEYRPDEIEQFIRSLEGQVVIGHNWIGFDSAAIYQWCDMNDELFIGEFYPEPKMVIDTLVMSRLLNPDRERPQELPQRVGPHSLKAWGYRLGIYKGEYGEQDGAWDCFNEDMLAYCAQDVEVTTEVYKALCKEINDG
;
A
#
# COMPACT_ATOMS: atom_id res chain seq x y z
N MET A 1 -9.23 -22.47 -2.99
CA MET A 1 -9.41 -21.04 -3.40
C MET A 1 -8.41 -20.74 -4.51
N THR A 2 -8.78 -19.96 -5.51
CA THR A 2 -7.85 -19.51 -6.56
C THR A 2 -6.98 -18.39 -5.99
N THR A 3 -5.66 -18.46 -6.19
CA THR A 3 -4.75 -17.39 -5.80
C THR A 3 -4.94 -16.20 -6.73
N GLU A 4 -5.19 -15.03 -6.18
CA GLU A 4 -5.30 -13.76 -6.90
C GLU A 4 -4.05 -12.90 -6.70
N MET A 5 -3.83 -11.94 -7.59
CA MET A 5 -2.82 -10.90 -7.44
C MET A 5 -3.54 -9.62 -7.02
N LEU A 6 -3.26 -9.16 -5.82
CA LEU A 6 -3.93 -8.03 -5.18
C LEU A 6 -2.95 -6.88 -4.98
N VAL A 7 -3.23 -5.74 -5.58
CA VAL A 7 -2.52 -4.49 -5.29
C VAL A 7 -3.22 -3.84 -4.10
N CYS A 8 -2.49 -3.59 -3.03
CA CYS A 8 -3.06 -3.16 -1.76
C CYS A 8 -2.34 -1.94 -1.19
N ASP A 9 -3.08 -1.13 -0.45
CA ASP A 9 -2.58 -0.03 0.36
C ASP A 9 -3.49 0.16 1.57
N ILE A 10 -2.95 0.69 2.67
CA ILE A 10 -3.69 1.01 3.90
C ILE A 10 -3.39 2.43 4.37
N GLU A 11 -4.34 3.02 5.11
CA GLU A 11 -4.12 4.26 5.82
C GLU A 11 -4.31 4.05 7.33
N THR A 12 -3.43 4.63 8.11
CA THR A 12 -3.39 4.50 9.57
C THR A 12 -3.40 5.87 10.23
N ASP A 13 -3.68 5.92 11.54
CA ASP A 13 -3.68 7.15 12.33
C ASP A 13 -2.27 7.64 12.72
N GLY A 14 -1.21 6.94 12.33
CA GLY A 14 0.17 7.33 12.63
C GLY A 14 1.21 6.36 12.11
N LEU A 15 2.46 6.66 12.38
CA LEU A 15 3.58 5.73 12.13
C LEU A 15 3.51 4.55 13.10
N LEU A 16 4.18 3.44 12.79
CA LEU A 16 4.12 2.18 13.55
C LEU A 16 4.24 2.35 15.07
N GLU A 17 5.14 3.22 15.54
CA GLU A 17 5.33 3.46 16.99
C GLU A 17 4.15 4.16 17.66
N GLN A 18 3.30 4.83 16.91
CA GLN A 18 2.18 5.65 17.40
C GLN A 18 0.83 5.18 16.90
N MET A 19 0.83 4.22 15.97
CA MET A 19 -0.39 3.72 15.35
C MET A 19 -1.29 3.04 16.39
N THR A 20 -2.56 3.41 16.38
CA THR A 20 -3.60 2.79 17.19
C THR A 20 -4.68 2.11 16.35
N THR A 21 -4.82 2.49 15.07
CA THR A 21 -5.81 1.89 14.18
C THR A 21 -5.42 1.97 12.70
N ILE A 22 -6.02 1.08 11.91
CA ILE A 22 -6.09 1.19 10.45
C ILE A 22 -7.42 1.83 10.11
N HIS A 23 -7.38 2.97 9.44
CA HIS A 23 -8.56 3.74 9.06
C HIS A 23 -9.28 3.15 7.85
N CYS A 24 -8.54 2.74 6.84
CA CYS A 24 -9.10 2.14 5.64
C CYS A 24 -8.05 1.33 4.89
N ALA A 25 -8.53 0.53 3.96
CA ALA A 25 -7.70 -0.21 3.01
C ALA A 25 -8.36 -0.22 1.63
N VAL A 26 -7.56 -0.29 0.59
CA VAL A 26 -8.04 -0.46 -0.78
C VAL A 26 -7.28 -1.62 -1.42
N VAL A 27 -8.03 -2.47 -2.10
CA VAL A 27 -7.51 -3.64 -2.83
C VAL A 27 -7.98 -3.58 -4.27
N LYS A 28 -7.03 -3.71 -5.18
CA LYS A 28 -7.31 -3.86 -6.60
C LYS A 28 -6.83 -5.22 -7.10
N ASN A 29 -7.72 -6.02 -7.64
CA ASN A 29 -7.31 -7.23 -8.35
C ASN A 29 -6.56 -6.82 -9.62
N TYR A 30 -5.28 -7.20 -9.70
CA TYR A 30 -4.38 -6.78 -10.78
C TYR A 30 -4.84 -7.26 -12.15
N LEU A 31 -5.43 -8.46 -12.23
CA LEU A 31 -5.83 -9.08 -13.50
C LEU A 31 -7.19 -8.59 -13.98
N THR A 32 -8.15 -8.44 -13.09
CA THR A 32 -9.54 -8.06 -13.45
C THR A 32 -9.79 -6.56 -13.37
N GLY A 33 -8.94 -5.82 -12.66
CA GLY A 33 -9.11 -4.39 -12.38
C GLY A 33 -10.21 -4.09 -11.34
N LYS A 34 -10.85 -5.12 -10.75
CA LYS A 34 -11.86 -4.91 -9.71
C LYS A 34 -11.24 -4.27 -8.49
N VAL A 35 -11.82 -3.16 -8.03
CA VAL A 35 -11.43 -2.45 -6.81
C VAL A 35 -12.42 -2.78 -5.70
N THR A 36 -11.91 -3.00 -4.50
CA THR A 36 -12.67 -3.17 -3.26
C THR A 36 -12.11 -2.20 -2.23
N GLU A 37 -12.99 -1.42 -1.63
CA GLU A 37 -12.68 -0.45 -0.58
C GLU A 37 -13.15 -1.00 0.75
N TYR A 38 -12.34 -0.82 1.79
CA TYR A 38 -12.64 -1.26 3.15
C TYR A 38 -12.57 -0.05 4.09
N ARG A 39 -13.66 0.18 4.81
CA ARG A 39 -13.81 1.22 5.82
C ARG A 39 -13.41 0.71 7.20
N PRO A 40 -13.38 1.53 8.24
CA PRO A 40 -12.85 1.14 9.57
C PRO A 40 -13.49 -0.12 10.16
N ASP A 41 -14.77 -0.34 9.91
CA ASP A 41 -15.52 -1.52 10.38
C ASP A 41 -15.34 -2.77 9.51
N GLU A 42 -14.60 -2.65 8.41
CA GLU A 42 -14.36 -3.72 7.44
C GLU A 42 -12.88 -4.19 7.42
N ILE A 43 -12.03 -3.67 8.31
CA ILE A 43 -10.59 -3.97 8.34
C ILE A 43 -10.32 -5.46 8.60
N GLU A 44 -11.09 -6.11 9.46
CA GLU A 44 -10.98 -7.56 9.65
C GLU A 44 -11.21 -8.33 8.33
N GLN A 45 -12.22 -7.94 7.55
CA GLN A 45 -12.52 -8.56 6.26
C GLN A 45 -11.38 -8.35 5.26
N PHE A 46 -10.82 -7.14 5.23
CA PHE A 46 -9.62 -6.84 4.43
C PHE A 46 -8.48 -7.79 4.79
N ILE A 47 -8.11 -7.86 6.08
CA ILE A 47 -7.00 -8.69 6.56
C ILE A 47 -7.21 -10.15 6.18
N ARG A 48 -8.41 -10.70 6.39
CA ARG A 48 -8.74 -12.08 5.98
C ARG A 48 -8.66 -12.30 4.48
N SER A 49 -8.91 -11.28 3.67
CA SER A 49 -8.85 -11.37 2.22
C SER A 49 -7.44 -11.56 1.67
N LEU A 50 -6.41 -11.26 2.46
CA LEU A 50 -5.00 -11.40 2.06
C LEU A 50 -4.49 -12.85 2.15
N GLU A 51 -5.19 -13.73 2.88
CA GLU A 51 -4.77 -15.10 3.13
C GLU A 51 -4.58 -15.88 1.82
N GLY A 52 -3.37 -16.44 1.62
CA GLY A 52 -3.03 -17.25 0.46
C GLY A 52 -2.96 -16.49 -0.89
N GLN A 53 -3.06 -15.16 -0.88
CA GLN A 53 -3.00 -14.32 -2.08
C GLN A 53 -1.58 -13.85 -2.40
N VAL A 54 -1.35 -13.37 -3.62
CA VAL A 54 -0.16 -12.59 -3.97
C VAL A 54 -0.46 -11.12 -3.71
N VAL A 55 0.25 -10.51 -2.77
CA VAL A 55 0.08 -9.10 -2.39
C VAL A 55 1.16 -8.26 -3.07
N ILE A 56 0.75 -7.19 -3.73
CA ILE A 56 1.61 -6.17 -4.34
C ILE A 56 1.37 -4.88 -3.57
N GLY A 57 2.42 -4.28 -3.02
CA GLY A 57 2.33 -3.00 -2.33
C GLY A 57 3.59 -2.16 -2.53
N HIS A 58 3.57 -0.91 -2.09
CA HIS A 58 4.73 -0.04 -2.11
C HIS A 58 5.20 0.25 -0.68
N ASN A 59 6.40 -0.19 -0.33
CA ASN A 59 6.90 -0.22 1.05
C ASN A 59 6.06 -1.12 1.98
N TRP A 60 5.42 -2.12 1.39
CA TRP A 60 4.55 -3.06 2.10
C TRP A 60 5.27 -3.78 3.25
N ILE A 61 6.49 -4.26 2.98
CA ILE A 61 7.30 -4.97 3.97
C ILE A 61 7.72 -4.03 5.11
N GLY A 62 8.00 -2.76 4.79
CA GLY A 62 8.50 -1.80 5.75
C GLY A 62 7.41 -1.12 6.59
N PHE A 63 6.15 -1.15 6.15
CA PHE A 63 5.08 -0.47 6.87
C PHE A 63 3.80 -1.29 6.95
N ASP A 64 3.09 -1.53 5.83
CA ASP A 64 1.74 -2.10 5.83
C ASP A 64 1.66 -3.46 6.51
N SER A 65 2.60 -4.35 6.21
CA SER A 65 2.66 -5.68 6.84
C SER A 65 2.80 -5.58 8.35
N ALA A 66 3.68 -4.73 8.83
CA ALA A 66 3.90 -4.53 10.26
C ALA A 66 2.67 -3.87 10.94
N ALA A 67 2.06 -2.90 10.27
CA ALA A 67 0.83 -2.25 10.75
C ALA A 67 -0.33 -3.25 10.85
N ILE A 68 -0.48 -4.14 9.87
CA ILE A 68 -1.50 -5.20 9.90
C ILE A 68 -1.26 -6.15 11.08
N TYR A 69 -0.02 -6.61 11.30
CA TYR A 69 0.29 -7.48 12.43
C TYR A 69 0.03 -6.78 13.77
N GLN A 70 0.45 -5.53 13.91
CA GLN A 70 0.17 -4.74 15.11
C GLN A 70 -1.34 -4.55 15.34
N TRP A 71 -2.11 -4.32 14.28
CA TRP A 71 -3.57 -4.22 14.37
C TRP A 71 -4.21 -5.54 14.79
N CYS A 72 -3.74 -6.68 14.29
CA CYS A 72 -4.19 -8.01 14.72
C CYS A 72 -3.93 -8.24 16.22
N ASP A 73 -2.75 -7.86 16.70
CA ASP A 73 -2.40 -7.96 18.13
C ASP A 73 -3.30 -7.08 19.03
N MET A 74 -3.65 -5.89 18.56
CA MET A 74 -4.54 -4.98 19.30
C MET A 74 -6.01 -5.39 19.28
N ASN A 75 -6.40 -6.26 18.35
CA ASN A 75 -7.78 -6.73 18.14
C ASN A 75 -7.87 -8.26 18.17
N ASP A 76 -7.09 -8.90 19.04
CA ASP A 76 -6.99 -10.37 19.15
C ASP A 76 -8.33 -11.05 19.45
N GLU A 77 -9.26 -10.35 20.07
CA GLU A 77 -10.62 -10.79 20.36
C GLU A 77 -11.47 -11.05 19.10
N LEU A 78 -11.13 -10.42 17.97
CA LEU A 78 -11.81 -10.63 16.68
C LEU A 78 -11.36 -11.93 16.01
N PHE A 79 -10.22 -12.47 16.43
CA PHE A 79 -9.64 -13.66 15.86
C PHE A 79 -9.65 -14.80 16.90
N ILE A 80 -10.29 -15.90 16.58
CA ILE A 80 -10.26 -17.10 17.43
C ILE A 80 -8.85 -17.71 17.34
N GLY A 81 -8.01 -17.37 18.32
CA GLY A 81 -6.58 -17.68 18.31
C GLY A 81 -5.74 -16.58 17.64
N GLU A 82 -4.43 -16.73 17.70
CA GLU A 82 -3.52 -15.84 16.97
C GLU A 82 -3.73 -16.02 15.46
N PHE A 83 -4.26 -15.01 14.79
CA PHE A 83 -4.41 -14.97 13.35
C PHE A 83 -3.60 -13.83 12.78
N TYR A 84 -2.70 -14.18 11.90
CA TYR A 84 -1.98 -13.24 11.05
C TYR A 84 -2.16 -13.68 9.61
N PRO A 85 -2.47 -12.78 8.67
CA PRO A 85 -2.62 -13.17 7.29
C PRO A 85 -1.28 -13.68 6.73
N GLU A 86 -1.31 -14.82 6.08
CA GLU A 86 -0.16 -15.39 5.38
C GLU A 86 -0.36 -15.27 3.87
N PRO A 87 0.03 -14.15 3.24
CA PRO A 87 0.08 -14.06 1.79
C PRO A 87 0.99 -15.15 1.22
N LYS A 88 0.58 -15.75 0.12
CA LYS A 88 1.40 -16.72 -0.61
C LYS A 88 2.72 -16.10 -1.10
N MET A 89 2.69 -14.83 -1.43
CA MET A 89 3.84 -14.04 -1.88
C MET A 89 3.57 -12.56 -1.63
N VAL A 90 4.63 -11.84 -1.28
CA VAL A 90 4.63 -10.37 -1.22
C VAL A 90 5.56 -9.82 -2.28
N ILE A 91 5.07 -8.89 -3.07
CA ILE A 91 5.83 -8.13 -4.06
C ILE A 91 5.86 -6.66 -3.61
N ASP A 92 7.01 -6.20 -3.15
CA ASP A 92 7.19 -4.82 -2.71
C ASP A 92 7.84 -3.99 -3.82
N THR A 93 7.08 -3.06 -4.38
CA THR A 93 7.54 -2.24 -5.51
C THR A 93 8.63 -1.24 -5.13
N LEU A 94 8.75 -0.85 -3.84
CA LEU A 94 9.88 -0.06 -3.36
C LEU A 94 11.18 -0.88 -3.42
N VAL A 95 11.12 -2.13 -2.97
CA VAL A 95 12.26 -3.06 -3.02
C VAL A 95 12.65 -3.34 -4.47
N MET A 96 11.68 -3.65 -5.34
CA MET A 96 11.94 -3.84 -6.78
C MET A 96 12.61 -2.62 -7.40
N SER A 97 12.09 -1.42 -7.13
CA SER A 97 12.64 -0.18 -7.66
C SER A 97 14.11 0.04 -7.27
N ARG A 98 14.45 -0.27 -6.02
CA ARG A 98 15.84 -0.16 -5.52
C ARG A 98 16.77 -1.21 -6.09
N LEU A 99 16.29 -2.43 -6.28
CA LEU A 99 17.09 -3.52 -6.84
C LEU A 99 17.38 -3.33 -8.33
N LEU A 100 16.38 -2.87 -9.10
CA LEU A 100 16.54 -2.70 -10.55
C LEU A 100 17.38 -1.48 -10.91
N ASN A 101 17.28 -0.40 -10.16
CA ASN A 101 18.06 0.80 -10.40
C ASN A 101 18.34 1.52 -9.06
N PRO A 102 19.42 1.13 -8.34
CA PRO A 102 19.78 1.75 -7.05
C PRO A 102 20.04 3.26 -7.15
N ASP A 103 20.57 3.70 -8.28
CA ASP A 103 20.96 5.07 -8.56
C ASP A 103 19.87 5.87 -9.29
N ARG A 104 18.61 5.43 -9.18
CA ARG A 104 17.48 6.09 -9.83
C ARG A 104 17.42 7.56 -9.42
N GLU A 105 17.46 8.43 -10.40
CA GLU A 105 17.42 9.88 -10.17
C GLU A 105 16.05 10.33 -9.66
N ARG A 106 16.04 11.24 -8.70
CA ARG A 106 14.82 11.92 -8.24
C ARG A 106 14.36 12.92 -9.31
N PRO A 107 13.05 13.00 -9.63
CA PRO A 107 12.53 14.10 -10.46
C PRO A 107 12.94 15.45 -9.89
N GLN A 108 13.49 16.33 -10.73
CA GLN A 108 14.08 17.61 -10.31
C GLN A 108 13.07 18.55 -9.67
N GLU A 109 11.81 18.45 -10.08
CA GLU A 109 10.70 19.28 -9.61
C GLU A 109 10.26 18.93 -8.19
N LEU A 110 10.63 17.74 -7.69
CA LEU A 110 10.26 17.31 -6.34
C LEU A 110 11.25 17.81 -5.29
N PRO A 111 10.78 18.17 -4.08
CA PRO A 111 11.63 18.60 -2.97
C PRO A 111 12.70 17.53 -2.63
N GLN A 112 13.84 17.95 -2.11
CA GLN A 112 14.94 17.03 -1.74
C GLN A 112 14.55 15.97 -0.70
N ARG A 113 13.56 16.26 0.15
CA ARG A 113 13.03 15.30 1.13
C ARG A 113 12.30 14.12 0.51
N VAL A 114 11.89 14.21 -0.76
CA VAL A 114 11.22 13.13 -1.48
C VAL A 114 12.27 12.19 -2.05
N GLY A 115 12.30 10.96 -1.55
CA GLY A 115 13.22 9.93 -2.04
C GLY A 115 12.93 9.51 -3.49
N PRO A 116 13.98 9.11 -4.24
CA PRO A 116 13.84 8.78 -5.67
C PRO A 116 12.96 7.56 -5.94
N HIS A 117 12.83 6.66 -4.98
CA HIS A 117 12.03 5.44 -5.09
C HIS A 117 10.65 5.54 -4.45
N SER A 118 10.30 6.70 -3.85
CA SER A 118 9.01 6.90 -3.20
C SER A 118 7.85 6.81 -4.20
N LEU A 119 6.66 6.47 -3.70
CA LEU A 119 5.46 6.43 -4.53
C LEU A 119 5.17 7.79 -5.17
N LYS A 120 5.42 8.90 -4.43
CA LYS A 120 5.30 10.27 -4.95
C LYS A 120 6.24 10.50 -6.15
N ALA A 121 7.50 10.06 -6.07
CA ALA A 121 8.44 10.19 -7.17
C ALA A 121 8.06 9.33 -8.39
N TRP A 122 7.54 8.15 -8.14
CA TRP A 122 7.03 7.28 -9.20
C TRP A 122 5.78 7.87 -9.86
N GLY A 123 4.81 8.35 -9.09
CA GLY A 123 3.62 9.01 -9.62
C GLY A 123 3.98 10.19 -10.53
N TYR A 124 4.99 10.96 -10.12
CA TYR A 124 5.50 12.06 -10.93
C TYR A 124 6.08 11.59 -12.27
N ARG A 125 6.95 10.55 -12.27
CA ARG A 125 7.54 9.97 -13.50
C ARG A 125 6.50 9.43 -14.46
N LEU A 126 5.44 8.83 -13.92
CA LEU A 126 4.39 8.21 -14.71
C LEU A 126 3.28 9.20 -15.13
N GLY A 127 3.35 10.46 -14.67
CA GLY A 127 2.30 11.45 -14.92
C GLY A 127 1.00 11.16 -14.18
N ILE A 128 1.05 10.35 -13.12
CA ILE A 128 -0.08 9.98 -12.29
C ILE A 128 0.17 10.59 -10.90
N TYR A 129 -0.44 11.73 -10.62
CA TYR A 129 -0.16 12.45 -9.39
C TYR A 129 -0.78 11.75 -8.20
N LYS A 130 0.03 11.51 -7.17
CA LYS A 130 -0.41 11.24 -5.82
C LYS A 130 -1.03 12.52 -5.26
N GLY A 131 -2.23 12.42 -4.69
CA GLY A 131 -2.90 13.55 -4.06
C GLY A 131 -2.10 14.15 -2.89
N GLU A 132 -2.47 15.34 -2.45
CA GLU A 132 -1.81 16.09 -1.34
C GLU A 132 -2.56 15.92 -0.01
N TYR A 133 -3.40 14.90 0.12
CA TYR A 133 -4.21 14.67 1.32
C TYR A 133 -3.37 14.69 2.61
N GLY A 134 -2.25 13.99 2.63
CA GLY A 134 -1.37 13.87 3.79
C GLY A 134 -0.61 15.16 4.17
N GLU A 135 -0.72 16.24 3.39
CA GLU A 135 -0.12 17.54 3.71
C GLU A 135 -1.06 18.44 4.53
N GLN A 136 -2.30 18.01 4.77
CA GLN A 136 -3.27 18.73 5.58
C GLN A 136 -3.06 18.46 7.08
N ASP A 137 -3.17 19.48 7.91
CA ASP A 137 -3.11 19.33 9.37
C ASP A 137 -4.26 18.43 9.86
N GLY A 138 -3.92 17.41 10.67
CA GLY A 138 -4.89 16.47 11.20
C GLY A 138 -5.48 15.49 10.18
N ALA A 139 -4.87 15.36 8.97
CA ALA A 139 -5.36 14.47 7.92
C ALA A 139 -5.56 13.02 8.38
N TRP A 140 -4.77 12.59 9.37
CA TRP A 140 -4.73 11.21 9.85
C TRP A 140 -5.46 10.97 11.18
N ASP A 141 -6.08 12.01 11.75
CA ASP A 141 -6.72 11.91 13.08
C ASP A 141 -7.99 11.04 13.06
N CYS A 142 -8.76 11.11 11.98
CA CYS A 142 -10.00 10.36 11.80
C CYS A 142 -10.19 9.91 10.36
N PHE A 143 -10.85 8.78 10.18
CA PHE A 143 -11.30 8.34 8.86
C PHE A 143 -12.24 9.36 8.21
N ASN A 144 -12.07 9.58 6.92
CA ASN A 144 -13.01 10.27 6.04
C ASN A 144 -12.92 9.74 4.60
N GLU A 145 -13.90 10.08 3.76
CA GLU A 145 -13.95 9.58 2.38
C GLU A 145 -12.83 10.13 1.49
N ASP A 146 -12.26 11.31 1.81
CA ASP A 146 -11.10 11.84 1.08
C ASP A 146 -9.84 11.02 1.36
N MET A 147 -9.68 10.50 2.59
CA MET A 147 -8.63 9.54 2.94
C MET A 147 -8.77 8.25 2.15
N LEU A 148 -9.99 7.72 2.02
CA LEU A 148 -10.26 6.52 1.24
C LEU A 148 -9.95 6.74 -0.24
N ALA A 149 -10.33 7.88 -0.79
CA ALA A 149 -10.01 8.26 -2.17
C ALA A 149 -8.49 8.40 -2.39
N TYR A 150 -7.77 8.93 -1.40
CA TYR A 150 -6.32 9.02 -1.41
C TYR A 150 -5.66 7.63 -1.41
N CYS A 151 -6.11 6.72 -0.54
CA CYS A 151 -5.66 5.32 -0.51
C CYS A 151 -5.93 4.62 -1.87
N ALA A 152 -7.11 4.82 -2.46
CA ALA A 152 -7.44 4.29 -3.78
C ALA A 152 -6.50 4.84 -4.87
N GLN A 153 -6.15 6.11 -4.82
CA GLN A 153 -5.17 6.70 -5.74
C GLN A 153 -3.77 6.09 -5.58
N ASP A 154 -3.33 5.81 -4.34
CA ASP A 154 -2.06 5.15 -4.08
C ASP A 154 -2.02 3.72 -4.65
N VAL A 155 -3.12 2.99 -4.58
CA VAL A 155 -3.27 1.67 -5.22
C VAL A 155 -3.15 1.77 -6.76
N GLU A 156 -3.75 2.79 -7.38
CA GLU A 156 -3.61 3.02 -8.82
C GLU A 156 -2.17 3.34 -9.20
N VAL A 157 -1.50 4.23 -8.47
CA VAL A 157 -0.08 4.55 -8.69
C VAL A 157 0.78 3.31 -8.52
N THR A 158 0.58 2.53 -7.46
CA THR A 158 1.33 1.29 -7.20
C THR A 158 1.13 0.27 -8.32
N THR A 159 -0.09 0.17 -8.86
CA THR A 159 -0.40 -0.70 -10.01
C THR A 159 0.47 -0.33 -11.23
N GLU A 160 0.54 0.95 -11.56
CA GLU A 160 1.32 1.42 -12.71
C GLU A 160 2.84 1.35 -12.45
N VAL A 161 3.29 1.56 -11.21
CA VAL A 161 4.69 1.33 -10.80
C VAL A 161 5.08 -0.13 -11.01
N TYR A 162 4.24 -1.07 -10.57
CA TYR A 162 4.51 -2.49 -10.77
C TYR A 162 4.62 -2.84 -12.25
N LYS A 163 3.71 -2.34 -13.10
CA LYS A 163 3.80 -2.53 -14.57
C LYS A 163 5.08 -1.98 -15.16
N ALA A 164 5.47 -0.77 -14.76
CA ALA A 164 6.70 -0.12 -15.22
C ALA A 164 7.94 -0.93 -14.83
N LEU A 165 8.01 -1.41 -13.57
CA LEU A 165 9.12 -2.23 -13.10
C LEU A 165 9.19 -3.61 -13.79
N CYS A 166 8.05 -4.24 -14.04
CA CYS A 166 8.00 -5.47 -14.84
C CYS A 166 8.50 -5.25 -16.26
N LYS A 167 8.21 -4.09 -16.86
CA LYS A 167 8.74 -3.72 -18.17
C LYS A 167 10.27 -3.55 -18.12
N GLU A 168 10.80 -2.85 -17.12
CA GLU A 168 12.25 -2.70 -16.93
C GLU A 168 12.97 -4.07 -16.84
N ILE A 169 12.36 -5.07 -16.17
CA ILE A 169 12.91 -6.44 -16.09
C ILE A 169 12.97 -7.12 -17.47
N ASN A 170 11.95 -6.91 -18.30
CA ASN A 170 11.85 -7.56 -19.60
C ASN A 170 12.70 -6.88 -20.68
N ASP A 171 13.00 -5.61 -20.53
CA ASP A 171 13.75 -4.80 -21.50
C ASP A 171 15.29 -4.81 -21.23
N GLY A 172 15.71 -5.31 -20.05
CA GLY A 172 17.12 -5.41 -19.62
C GLY A 172 17.68 -6.79 -19.84
#